data_cf212e5aa58a9b229dfbd1dada24ef26
#
_entry.id   cf212e5aa58a9b229dfbd1dada24ef26
#
_cell.length_a   1.000
_cell.length_b   1.000
_cell.length_c   1.000
_cell.angle_alpha   90.00
_cell.angle_beta   90.00
_cell.angle_gamma   90.00
#
_symmetry.space_group_name_H-M   'P 1'
#
loop_
_entity.id
_entity.type
_entity.pdbx_description
1 polymer ?
#
loop_
_entity_poly.entity_id
_entity_poly.type
_entity_poly.pdbx_seq_one_letter_code
_entity_poly.pdbx_strand_id
1 'polypeptide(L)'
;FQHIYNFIIPNMRDVRARIDAMPQEEQEEMQAMRAMTYPIQILPVMQYSDFYGSVIYSEAGLAPYTSPPLITPAFDTQEQLFDIWLEELDMAIQGLLAANQFDIGNQDIIYGGDYHKWAKFCNLLKLKIAARLVNANRTKAISIVEEVVNSPAGYMASLDDDFIYRRGINYFGTGETTQPGIGGINLIDFMVDNRDPRLR
;
A
#
# COMPACT_ATOMS: atom_id res chain seq x y z
N PHE A 1 -7.07 -13.78 -0.74
CA PHE A 1 -7.97 -13.49 -1.86
C PHE A 1 -9.26 -12.83 -1.40
N GLN A 2 -10.12 -13.54 -0.66
CA GLN A 2 -11.44 -13.03 -0.24
C GLN A 2 -11.36 -11.66 0.48
N HIS A 3 -10.38 -11.44 1.35
CA HIS A 3 -10.24 -10.17 2.06
C HIS A 3 -9.94 -8.98 1.15
N ILE A 4 -9.19 -9.17 0.08
CA ILE A 4 -8.87 -8.08 -0.87
C ILE A 4 -10.15 -7.59 -1.56
N TYR A 5 -10.92 -8.50 -2.15
CA TYR A 5 -12.08 -8.15 -2.98
C TYR A 5 -13.37 -7.95 -2.20
N ASN A 6 -13.51 -8.56 -1.01
CA ASN A 6 -14.71 -8.41 -0.21
C ASN A 6 -14.63 -7.25 0.79
N PHE A 7 -13.41 -6.83 1.17
CA PHE A 7 -13.24 -5.82 2.22
C PHE A 7 -12.30 -4.68 1.81
N ILE A 8 -11.07 -4.96 1.36
CA ILE A 8 -10.10 -3.88 1.17
C ILE A 8 -10.51 -2.98 0.01
N ILE A 9 -10.62 -3.51 -1.19
CA ILE A 9 -10.95 -2.70 -2.37
C ILE A 9 -12.32 -2.00 -2.24
N PRO A 10 -13.41 -2.68 -1.86
CA PRO A 10 -14.70 -2.02 -1.72
C PRO A 10 -14.69 -0.90 -0.68
N ASN A 11 -14.10 -1.14 0.49
CA ASN A 11 -14.04 -0.12 1.53
C ASN A 11 -13.19 1.09 1.13
N MET A 12 -12.02 0.86 0.51
CA MET A 12 -11.18 1.97 0.06
C MET A 12 -11.86 2.79 -1.04
N ARG A 13 -12.60 2.14 -1.96
CA ARG A 13 -13.41 2.85 -2.96
C ARG A 13 -14.57 3.61 -2.34
N ASP A 14 -15.26 3.02 -1.37
CA ASP A 14 -16.38 3.70 -0.69
C ASP A 14 -15.91 4.96 0.05
N VAL A 15 -14.79 4.88 0.76
CA VAL A 15 -14.18 6.07 1.40
C VAL A 15 -13.89 7.15 0.36
N ARG A 16 -13.24 6.83 -0.75
CA ARG A 16 -12.97 7.80 -1.83
C ARG A 16 -14.25 8.38 -2.39
N ALA A 17 -15.23 7.54 -2.73
CA ALA A 17 -16.50 7.99 -3.30
C ALA A 17 -17.28 8.91 -2.36
N ARG A 18 -17.24 8.65 -1.05
CA ARG A 18 -17.89 9.51 -0.04
C ARG A 18 -17.18 10.86 0.07
N ILE A 19 -15.86 10.88 0.08
CA ILE A 19 -15.09 12.13 0.11
C ILE A 19 -15.34 12.92 -1.19
N ASP A 20 -15.32 12.26 -2.34
CA ASP A 20 -15.55 12.90 -3.65
C ASP A 20 -16.99 13.45 -3.80
N ALA A 21 -17.94 13.00 -2.98
CA ALA A 21 -19.31 13.51 -2.92
C ALA A 21 -19.52 14.66 -1.91
N MET A 22 -18.51 15.01 -1.12
CA MET A 22 -18.57 16.12 -0.16
C MET A 22 -18.49 17.49 -0.88
N PRO A 23 -18.87 18.60 -0.23
CA PRO A 23 -18.53 19.94 -0.70
C PRO A 23 -17.04 20.10 -0.91
N GLN A 24 -16.62 20.93 -1.87
CA GLN A 24 -15.22 21.07 -2.26
C GLN A 24 -14.31 21.45 -1.08
N GLU A 25 -14.75 22.33 -0.19
CA GLU A 25 -13.99 22.73 0.99
C GLU A 25 -13.68 21.53 1.91
N GLU A 26 -14.69 20.68 2.14
CA GLU A 26 -14.51 19.45 2.93
C GLU A 26 -13.63 18.42 2.21
N GLN A 27 -13.72 18.32 0.86
CA GLN A 27 -12.82 17.46 0.08
C GLN A 27 -11.36 17.89 0.24
N GLU A 28 -11.08 19.18 0.25
CA GLU A 28 -9.74 19.74 0.41
C GLU A 28 -9.15 19.38 1.80
N GLU A 29 -9.95 19.41 2.86
CA GLU A 29 -9.53 18.98 4.18
C GLU A 29 -9.34 17.47 4.32
N MET A 30 -10.02 16.66 3.49
CA MET A 30 -9.99 15.20 3.52
C MET A 30 -9.03 14.57 2.50
N GLN A 31 -8.20 15.36 1.81
CA GLN A 31 -7.29 14.85 0.78
C GLN A 31 -6.31 13.80 1.32
N ALA A 32 -5.74 14.02 2.50
CA ALA A 32 -4.81 13.08 3.11
C ALA A 32 -5.50 11.74 3.47
N MET A 33 -6.72 11.79 4.03
CA MET A 33 -7.50 10.58 4.31
C MET A 33 -7.84 9.83 3.01
N ARG A 34 -8.25 10.54 1.97
CA ARG A 34 -8.49 9.97 0.64
C ARG A 34 -7.21 9.31 0.10
N ALA A 35 -6.10 9.99 0.23
CA ALA A 35 -4.79 9.52 -0.25
C ALA A 35 -4.29 8.26 0.47
N MET A 36 -4.50 8.13 1.78
CA MET A 36 -4.16 6.92 2.55
C MET A 36 -4.83 5.66 2.02
N THR A 37 -5.97 5.77 1.35
CA THR A 37 -6.68 4.60 0.81
C THR A 37 -5.89 3.87 -0.27
N TYR A 38 -5.03 4.57 -1.02
CA TYR A 38 -4.25 3.99 -2.12
C TYR A 38 -3.17 3.02 -1.63
N PRO A 39 -2.22 3.40 -0.78
CA PRO A 39 -1.20 2.46 -0.32
C PRO A 39 -1.78 1.27 0.46
N ILE A 40 -2.89 1.46 1.20
CA ILE A 40 -3.61 0.39 1.89
C ILE A 40 -4.19 -0.62 0.88
N GLN A 41 -4.71 -0.15 -0.25
CA GLN A 41 -5.25 -1.00 -1.32
C GLN A 41 -4.14 -1.65 -2.13
N ILE A 42 -3.11 -0.90 -2.51
CA ILE A 42 -2.04 -1.34 -3.42
C ILE A 42 -1.19 -2.45 -2.78
N LEU A 43 -0.77 -2.31 -1.52
CA LEU A 43 0.12 -3.27 -0.88
C LEU A 43 -0.34 -4.73 -0.97
N PRO A 44 -1.57 -5.09 -0.54
CA PRO A 44 -2.02 -6.48 -0.61
C PRO A 44 -2.27 -6.95 -2.05
N VAL A 45 -2.72 -6.06 -2.95
CA VAL A 45 -2.94 -6.44 -4.36
C VAL A 45 -1.60 -6.66 -5.08
N MET A 46 -0.57 -5.87 -4.76
CA MET A 46 0.79 -6.08 -5.27
C MET A 46 1.33 -7.46 -4.87
N GLN A 47 1.18 -7.83 -3.59
CA GLN A 47 1.55 -9.17 -3.13
C GLN A 47 0.76 -10.27 -3.84
N TYR A 48 -0.53 -10.03 -4.09
CA TYR A 48 -1.37 -10.97 -4.80
C TYR A 48 -0.95 -11.13 -6.27
N SER A 49 -0.59 -10.04 -6.94
CA SER A 49 -0.10 -10.08 -8.32
C SER A 49 1.25 -10.79 -8.45
N ASP A 50 2.08 -10.81 -7.40
CA ASP A 50 3.33 -11.58 -7.38
C ASP A 50 3.09 -13.10 -7.54
N PHE A 51 1.94 -13.60 -7.06
CA PHE A 51 1.57 -15.02 -7.18
C PHE A 51 0.80 -15.35 -8.44
N TYR A 52 -0.06 -14.45 -8.91
CA TYR A 52 -1.04 -14.73 -9.95
C TYR A 52 -0.81 -13.96 -11.26
N GLY A 53 0.12 -13.00 -11.27
CA GLY A 53 0.36 -12.14 -12.43
C GLY A 53 -0.76 -11.12 -12.62
N SER A 54 -1.61 -11.33 -13.64
CA SER A 54 -2.77 -10.47 -13.90
C SER A 54 -3.83 -10.62 -12.82
N VAL A 55 -4.37 -9.50 -12.35
CA VAL A 55 -5.44 -9.46 -11.34
C VAL A 55 -6.47 -8.39 -11.70
N ILE A 56 -7.66 -8.49 -11.14
CA ILE A 56 -8.70 -7.46 -11.30
C ILE A 56 -8.39 -6.33 -10.31
N TYR A 57 -8.11 -5.12 -10.80
CA TYR A 57 -7.80 -3.96 -9.95
C TYR A 57 -8.52 -2.69 -10.39
N SER A 58 -8.30 -2.23 -11.63
CA SER A 58 -8.85 -0.97 -12.13
C SER A 58 -10.38 -0.93 -12.08
N GLU A 59 -11.01 -2.03 -12.41
CA GLU A 59 -12.46 -2.18 -12.40
C GLU A 59 -13.02 -2.89 -11.14
N ALA A 60 -12.16 -3.32 -10.24
CA ALA A 60 -12.58 -4.01 -9.02
C ALA A 60 -13.46 -3.12 -8.14
N GLY A 61 -14.59 -3.63 -7.66
CA GLY A 61 -15.49 -2.92 -6.74
C GLY A 61 -16.27 -1.76 -7.37
N LEU A 62 -16.33 -1.64 -8.70
CA LEU A 62 -17.06 -0.56 -9.39
C LEU A 62 -18.56 -0.81 -9.57
N ALA A 63 -19.04 -2.03 -9.35
CA ALA A 63 -20.46 -2.35 -9.57
C ALA A 63 -21.46 -1.39 -8.90
N PRO A 64 -21.25 -0.90 -7.66
CA PRO A 64 -22.15 0.08 -7.04
C PRO A 64 -22.13 1.47 -7.67
N TYR A 65 -21.07 1.79 -8.43
CA TYR A 65 -20.81 3.13 -8.97
C TYR A 65 -21.02 3.25 -10.48
N THR A 66 -21.47 2.18 -11.14
CA THR A 66 -21.70 2.14 -12.59
C THR A 66 -23.17 1.85 -12.92
N SER A 67 -23.65 2.36 -14.04
CA SER A 67 -25.00 2.08 -14.54
C SER A 67 -24.94 1.77 -16.04
N PRO A 68 -25.18 0.52 -16.46
CA PRO A 68 -25.52 -0.67 -15.64
C PRO A 68 -24.35 -1.11 -14.73
N PRO A 69 -24.63 -1.85 -13.65
CA PRO A 69 -23.59 -2.33 -12.74
C PRO A 69 -22.55 -3.18 -13.47
N LEU A 70 -21.26 -2.87 -13.26
CA LEU A 70 -20.13 -3.62 -13.80
C LEU A 70 -19.93 -4.92 -13.01
N ILE A 71 -20.50 -6.01 -13.50
CA ILE A 71 -20.44 -7.33 -12.84
C ILE A 71 -19.38 -8.27 -13.42
N THR A 72 -18.77 -7.90 -14.54
CA THR A 72 -17.71 -8.66 -15.22
C THR A 72 -16.47 -7.77 -15.42
N PRO A 73 -15.75 -7.45 -14.34
CA PRO A 73 -14.56 -6.60 -14.43
C PRO A 73 -13.43 -7.30 -15.21
N ALA A 74 -12.66 -6.52 -15.95
CA ALA A 74 -11.50 -6.99 -16.70
C ALA A 74 -10.30 -7.25 -15.78
N PHE A 75 -9.39 -8.12 -16.24
CA PHE A 75 -8.08 -8.30 -15.62
C PHE A 75 -7.10 -7.25 -16.13
N ASP A 76 -6.37 -6.65 -15.22
CA ASP A 76 -5.20 -5.83 -15.54
C ASP A 76 -3.95 -6.71 -15.59
N THR A 77 -3.11 -6.53 -16.60
CA THR A 77 -1.80 -7.18 -16.65
C THR A 77 -0.87 -6.60 -15.58
N GLN A 78 0.16 -7.34 -15.20
CA GLN A 78 1.10 -6.86 -14.18
C GLN A 78 1.81 -5.56 -14.62
N GLU A 79 2.07 -5.38 -15.90
CA GLU A 79 2.62 -4.14 -16.44
C GLU A 79 1.66 -2.97 -16.27
N GLN A 80 0.38 -3.16 -16.63
CA GLN A 80 -0.66 -2.14 -16.42
C GLN A 80 -0.83 -1.80 -14.93
N LEU A 81 -0.80 -2.81 -14.06
CA LEU A 81 -0.89 -2.61 -12.62
C LEU A 81 0.25 -1.71 -12.09
N PHE A 82 1.49 -1.95 -12.54
CA PHE A 82 2.61 -1.12 -12.11
C PHE A 82 2.47 0.34 -12.56
N ASP A 83 1.96 0.58 -13.76
CA ASP A 83 1.70 1.94 -14.25
C ASP A 83 0.61 2.62 -13.44
N ILE A 84 -0.53 1.96 -13.26
CA ILE A 84 -1.66 2.47 -12.45
C ILE A 84 -1.21 2.77 -11.02
N TRP A 85 -0.47 1.87 -10.38
CA TRP A 85 -0.03 2.06 -9.00
C TRP A 85 0.99 3.18 -8.85
N LEU A 86 1.88 3.40 -9.82
CA LEU A 86 2.79 4.53 -9.78
C LEU A 86 2.04 5.85 -9.83
N GLU A 87 1.05 5.99 -10.74
CA GLU A 87 0.20 7.17 -10.84
C GLU A 87 -0.63 7.39 -9.56
N GLU A 88 -1.24 6.34 -9.02
CA GLU A 88 -2.02 6.41 -7.78
C GLU A 88 -1.16 6.78 -6.57
N LEU A 89 0.08 6.26 -6.48
CA LEU A 89 1.01 6.59 -5.41
C LEU A 89 1.50 8.05 -5.51
N ASP A 90 1.69 8.57 -6.72
CA ASP A 90 2.05 9.99 -6.91
C ASP A 90 0.91 10.92 -6.50
N MET A 91 -0.32 10.61 -6.90
CA MET A 91 -1.50 11.33 -6.41
C MET A 91 -1.64 11.24 -4.89
N ALA A 92 -1.37 10.06 -4.32
CA ALA A 92 -1.43 9.86 -2.89
C ALA A 92 -0.38 10.72 -2.15
N ILE A 93 0.86 10.77 -2.62
CA ILE A 93 1.91 11.60 -2.03
C ILE A 93 1.49 13.08 -2.04
N GLN A 94 0.94 13.57 -3.15
CA GLN A 94 0.46 14.96 -3.24
C GLN A 94 -0.64 15.24 -2.22
N GLY A 95 -1.63 14.35 -2.10
CA GLY A 95 -2.72 14.50 -1.14
C GLY A 95 -2.27 14.41 0.32
N LEU A 96 -1.30 13.54 0.63
CA LEU A 96 -0.73 13.39 1.97
C LEU A 96 0.13 14.57 2.41
N LEU A 97 0.72 15.29 1.47
CA LEU A 97 1.53 16.49 1.74
C LEU A 97 0.71 17.79 1.64
N ALA A 98 -0.59 17.72 1.37
CA ALA A 98 -1.45 18.89 1.30
C ALA A 98 -1.55 19.59 2.66
N ALA A 99 -1.68 20.91 2.65
CA ALA A 99 -1.84 21.71 3.87
C ALA A 99 -3.25 21.59 4.47
N ASN A 100 -3.37 21.89 5.75
CA ASN A 100 -4.67 22.02 6.47
C ASN A 100 -5.54 20.76 6.40
N GLN A 101 -4.92 19.59 6.53
CA GLN A 101 -5.66 18.34 6.52
C GLN A 101 -6.35 18.05 7.84
N PHE A 102 -7.49 17.35 7.77
CA PHE A 102 -8.18 16.84 8.95
C PHE A 102 -7.26 15.92 9.76
N ASP A 103 -7.15 16.17 11.07
CA ASP A 103 -6.34 15.34 11.96
C ASP A 103 -7.11 14.06 12.34
N ILE A 104 -6.68 12.94 11.77
CA ILE A 104 -7.24 11.62 12.08
C ILE A 104 -6.70 11.06 13.42
N GLY A 105 -5.56 11.54 13.89
CA GLY A 105 -4.96 11.17 15.17
C GLY A 105 -4.89 9.66 15.41
N ASN A 106 -5.28 9.23 16.61
CA ASN A 106 -5.22 7.83 17.04
C ASN A 106 -6.16 6.86 16.28
N GLN A 107 -7.02 7.35 15.39
CA GLN A 107 -7.80 6.49 14.49
C GLN A 107 -6.89 5.84 13.43
N ASP A 108 -5.78 6.47 13.11
CA ASP A 108 -4.70 5.84 12.35
C ASP A 108 -3.84 4.98 13.28
N ILE A 109 -4.08 3.68 13.24
CA ILE A 109 -3.39 2.68 14.07
C ILE A 109 -1.96 2.36 13.62
N ILE A 110 -1.51 2.94 12.51
CA ILE A 110 -0.17 2.71 11.95
C ILE A 110 0.78 3.84 12.36
N TYR A 111 0.45 5.07 12.00
CA TYR A 111 1.32 6.23 12.20
C TYR A 111 0.71 7.32 13.08
N GLY A 112 -0.48 7.09 13.65
CA GLY A 112 -1.12 8.05 14.56
C GLY A 112 -1.49 9.38 13.91
N GLY A 113 -1.82 9.39 12.63
CA GLY A 113 -2.16 10.58 11.86
C GLY A 113 -0.98 11.29 11.22
N ASP A 114 0.24 10.73 11.29
CA ASP A 114 1.41 11.29 10.62
C ASP A 114 1.36 11.03 9.11
N TYR A 115 0.76 11.94 8.38
CA TYR A 115 0.61 11.87 6.93
C TYR A 115 1.95 11.87 6.18
N HIS A 116 2.99 12.47 6.76
CA HIS A 116 4.31 12.46 6.15
C HIS A 116 4.93 11.05 6.13
N LYS A 117 4.69 10.26 7.19
CA LYS A 117 5.10 8.84 7.21
C LYS A 117 4.34 8.01 6.21
N TRP A 118 3.04 8.30 6.01
CA TRP A 118 2.26 7.68 4.93
C TRP A 118 2.82 8.01 3.54
N ALA A 119 3.28 9.24 3.32
CA ALA A 119 3.91 9.63 2.06
C ALA A 119 5.24 8.90 1.83
N LYS A 120 6.07 8.72 2.87
CA LYS A 120 7.26 7.86 2.81
C LYS A 120 6.90 6.40 2.50
N PHE A 121 5.80 5.91 3.05
CA PHE A 121 5.31 4.56 2.75
C PHE A 121 4.89 4.41 1.29
N CYS A 122 4.26 5.41 0.69
CA CYS A 122 3.98 5.43 -0.75
C CYS A 122 5.29 5.32 -1.56
N ASN A 123 6.33 6.06 -1.20
CA ASN A 123 7.64 5.96 -1.83
C ASN A 123 8.28 4.57 -1.65
N LEU A 124 8.10 3.92 -0.50
CA LEU A 124 8.52 2.52 -0.33
C LEU A 124 7.81 1.59 -1.32
N LEU A 125 6.51 1.77 -1.56
CA LEU A 125 5.77 0.97 -2.54
C LEU A 125 6.28 1.21 -3.97
N LYS A 126 6.62 2.45 -4.33
CA LYS A 126 7.29 2.77 -5.61
C LYS A 126 8.64 2.02 -5.73
N LEU A 127 9.46 2.00 -4.68
CA LEU A 127 10.71 1.21 -4.67
C LEU A 127 10.46 -0.30 -4.79
N LYS A 128 9.37 -0.82 -4.20
CA LYS A 128 8.98 -2.23 -4.38
C LYS A 128 8.59 -2.54 -5.83
N ILE A 129 7.97 -1.61 -6.54
CA ILE A 129 7.69 -1.73 -7.98
C ILE A 129 9.01 -1.68 -8.76
N ALA A 130 9.89 -0.73 -8.47
CA ALA A 130 11.20 -0.64 -9.12
C ALA A 130 12.01 -1.93 -8.97
N ALA A 131 12.02 -2.54 -7.79
CA ALA A 131 12.71 -3.81 -7.55
C ALA A 131 12.16 -4.95 -8.43
N ARG A 132 10.85 -4.98 -8.70
CA ARG A 132 10.24 -5.98 -9.60
C ARG A 132 10.60 -5.72 -11.08
N LEU A 133 10.80 -4.47 -11.44
CA LEU A 133 11.13 -4.06 -12.81
C LEU A 133 12.61 -4.20 -13.18
N VAL A 134 13.51 -4.40 -12.22
CA VAL A 134 14.98 -4.41 -12.46
C VAL A 134 15.41 -5.30 -13.63
N ASN A 135 14.81 -6.48 -13.77
CA ASN A 135 15.14 -7.41 -14.85
C ASN A 135 14.27 -7.25 -16.10
N ALA A 136 13.05 -6.72 -15.95
CA ALA A 136 12.10 -6.56 -17.05
C ALA A 136 12.26 -5.19 -17.76
N ASN A 137 12.45 -4.13 -17.00
CA ASN A 137 12.61 -2.76 -17.51
C ASN A 137 13.53 -1.95 -16.57
N ARG A 138 14.84 -2.16 -16.74
CA ARG A 138 15.86 -1.53 -15.90
C ARG A 138 15.83 0.00 -15.96
N THR A 139 15.56 0.56 -17.14
CA THR A 139 15.50 2.03 -17.32
C THR A 139 14.38 2.63 -16.47
N LYS A 140 13.18 2.04 -16.52
CA LYS A 140 12.04 2.48 -15.71
C LYS A 140 12.32 2.27 -14.22
N ALA A 141 12.95 1.16 -13.83
CA ALA A 141 13.32 0.91 -12.44
C ALA A 141 14.27 2.01 -11.90
N ILE A 142 15.28 2.41 -12.67
CA ILE A 142 16.21 3.48 -12.30
C ILE A 142 15.48 4.81 -12.17
N SER A 143 14.63 5.17 -13.13
CA SER A 143 13.84 6.42 -13.09
C SER A 143 12.97 6.52 -11.83
N ILE A 144 12.31 5.42 -11.44
CA ILE A 144 11.50 5.38 -10.21
C ILE A 144 12.38 5.61 -8.97
N VAL A 145 13.56 4.99 -8.91
CA VAL A 145 14.49 5.17 -7.77
C VAL A 145 14.96 6.61 -7.70
N GLU A 146 15.35 7.21 -8.81
CA GLU A 146 15.78 8.62 -8.87
C GLU A 146 14.68 9.56 -8.42
N GLU A 147 13.44 9.31 -8.84
CA GLU A 147 12.28 10.09 -8.42
C GLU A 147 12.04 9.97 -6.91
N VAL A 148 12.09 8.77 -6.35
CA VAL A 148 11.90 8.57 -4.91
C VAL A 148 13.01 9.24 -4.10
N VAL A 149 14.26 9.14 -4.52
CA VAL A 149 15.39 9.78 -3.83
C VAL A 149 15.27 11.31 -3.81
N ASN A 150 14.69 11.90 -4.87
CA ASN A 150 14.46 13.33 -4.97
C ASN A 150 13.06 13.78 -4.49
N SER A 151 12.25 12.87 -3.99
CA SER A 151 10.89 13.16 -3.55
C SER A 151 10.89 14.09 -2.32
N PRO A 152 10.05 15.15 -2.28
CA PRO A 152 9.89 16.01 -1.11
C PRO A 152 9.33 15.23 0.11
N ALA A 153 8.64 14.11 -0.10
CA ALA A 153 8.19 13.23 0.96
C ALA A 153 9.33 12.46 1.64
N GLY A 154 10.49 12.34 0.98
CA GLY A 154 11.57 11.47 1.42
C GLY A 154 11.22 9.99 1.28
N TYR A 155 12.03 9.14 1.88
CA TYR A 155 11.83 7.69 1.93
C TYR A 155 12.02 7.19 3.36
N MET A 156 11.64 5.95 3.63
CA MET A 156 11.85 5.33 4.94
C MET A 156 13.36 5.16 5.19
N ALA A 157 13.87 5.83 6.21
CA ALA A 157 15.30 5.85 6.53
C ALA A 157 15.61 5.36 7.96
N SER A 158 14.61 5.18 8.79
CA SER A 158 14.76 4.77 10.18
C SER A 158 13.67 3.76 10.60
N LEU A 159 13.89 3.10 11.73
CA LEU A 159 12.88 2.22 12.33
C LEU A 159 11.59 2.96 12.73
N ASP A 160 11.65 4.27 12.93
CA ASP A 160 10.49 5.09 13.26
C ASP A 160 9.54 5.28 12.06
N ASP A 161 10.04 5.03 10.84
CA ASP A 161 9.27 5.08 9.60
C ASP A 161 8.56 3.74 9.30
N ASP A 162 8.83 2.68 10.07
CA ASP A 162 8.33 1.33 9.78
C ASP A 162 6.80 1.27 9.77
N PHE A 163 6.25 0.63 8.73
CA PHE A 163 4.84 0.31 8.64
C PHE A 163 4.54 -0.91 9.54
N ILE A 164 4.12 -0.65 10.78
CA ILE A 164 3.86 -1.70 11.77
C ILE A 164 2.38 -1.76 12.11
N TYR A 165 1.69 -2.80 11.63
CA TYR A 165 0.38 -3.14 12.13
C TYR A 165 0.51 -4.00 13.38
N ARG A 166 0.22 -3.42 14.55
CA ARG A 166 0.16 -4.16 15.82
C ARG A 166 -1.23 -4.76 15.98
N ARG A 167 -1.31 -6.05 15.78
CA ARG A 167 -2.55 -6.78 16.04
C ARG A 167 -2.88 -6.69 17.54
N GLY A 168 -4.11 -6.30 17.85
CA GLY A 168 -4.61 -6.32 19.22
C GLY A 168 -4.60 -7.73 19.82
N ILE A 169 -4.78 -7.82 21.13
CA ILE A 169 -4.96 -9.10 21.84
C ILE A 169 -6.07 -9.88 21.13
N ASN A 170 -5.79 -11.13 20.76
CA ASN A 170 -6.80 -11.96 20.11
C ASN A 170 -7.98 -12.24 21.06
N TYR A 171 -9.08 -12.74 20.51
CA TYR A 171 -10.29 -13.07 21.29
C TYR A 171 -10.02 -13.99 22.50
N PHE A 172 -8.97 -14.79 22.46
CA PHE A 172 -8.58 -15.69 23.55
C PHE A 172 -7.63 -15.05 24.58
N GLY A 173 -7.30 -13.77 24.44
CA GLY A 173 -6.50 -13.03 25.40
C GLY A 173 -5.01 -13.37 25.42
N THR A 174 -4.55 -14.23 24.51
CA THR A 174 -3.14 -14.69 24.50
C THR A 174 -2.19 -13.75 23.74
N GLY A 175 -2.70 -12.80 22.97
CA GLY A 175 -1.88 -11.89 22.16
C GLY A 175 -1.11 -12.57 21.02
N GLU A 176 -0.90 -13.88 21.11
CA GLU A 176 -0.17 -14.65 20.10
C GLU A 176 -1.12 -15.55 19.32
N THR A 177 -1.15 -15.32 18.02
CA THR A 177 -1.86 -16.19 17.06
C THR A 177 -0.89 -16.96 16.18
N THR A 178 0.40 -16.72 16.36
CA THR A 178 1.44 -17.33 15.55
C THR A 178 1.76 -18.70 16.10
N GLN A 179 1.65 -19.70 15.26
CA GLN A 179 2.36 -20.94 15.48
C GLN A 179 3.87 -20.62 15.51
N PRO A 180 4.66 -21.33 16.34
CA PRO A 180 6.10 -21.16 16.35
C PRO A 180 6.59 -21.31 14.90
N GLY A 181 7.10 -20.22 14.34
CA GLY A 181 7.65 -20.19 12.99
C GLY A 181 8.90 -21.04 12.97
N ILE A 182 8.92 -22.07 12.15
CA ILE A 182 10.15 -22.78 11.82
C ILE A 182 10.72 -22.03 10.63
N GLY A 183 11.93 -21.50 10.78
CA GLY A 183 12.64 -20.85 9.67
C GLY A 183 12.82 -21.85 8.52
N GLY A 184 12.53 -21.41 7.29
CA GLY A 184 12.78 -22.24 6.12
C GLY A 184 14.27 -22.62 6.07
N ILE A 185 14.57 -23.91 5.90
CA ILE A 185 15.94 -24.44 5.97
C ILE A 185 16.91 -23.67 5.07
N ASN A 186 16.51 -23.36 3.83
CA ASN A 186 17.35 -22.64 2.89
C ASN A 186 17.69 -21.22 3.38
N LEU A 187 16.78 -20.55 4.08
CA LEU A 187 17.02 -19.24 4.65
C LEU A 187 17.99 -19.34 5.84
N ILE A 188 17.78 -20.31 6.71
CA ILE A 188 18.63 -20.54 7.88
C ILE A 188 20.05 -20.91 7.44
N ASP A 189 20.20 -21.82 6.49
CA ASP A 189 21.49 -22.22 5.93
C ASP A 189 22.21 -21.01 5.31
N PHE A 190 21.51 -20.20 4.50
CA PHE A 190 22.05 -18.97 3.95
C PHE A 190 22.53 -18.00 5.05
N MET A 191 21.73 -17.82 6.12
CA MET A 191 22.09 -16.96 7.23
C MET A 191 23.30 -17.49 8.01
N VAL A 192 23.40 -18.82 8.23
CA VAL A 192 24.53 -19.48 8.88
C VAL A 192 25.81 -19.29 8.05
N ASP A 193 25.74 -19.58 6.74
CA ASP A 193 26.91 -19.49 5.84
C ASP A 193 27.43 -18.04 5.74
N ASN A 194 26.54 -17.06 5.82
CA ASN A 194 26.89 -15.63 5.78
C ASN A 194 27.12 -15.01 7.16
N ARG A 195 27.10 -15.79 8.25
CA ARG A 195 27.27 -15.33 9.63
C ARG A 195 26.34 -14.15 9.96
N ASP A 196 25.08 -14.26 9.56
CA ASP A 196 24.09 -13.20 9.73
C ASP A 196 23.86 -12.90 11.23
N PRO A 197 23.98 -11.64 11.68
CA PRO A 197 23.84 -11.28 13.08
C PRO A 197 22.43 -11.51 13.65
N ARG A 198 21.43 -11.70 12.81
CA ARG A 198 20.04 -11.99 13.21
C ARG A 198 19.84 -13.41 13.76
N LEU A 199 20.82 -14.30 13.62
CA LEU A 199 20.82 -15.65 14.23
C LEU A 199 21.27 -15.70 15.69
N ARG A 200 21.45 -14.56 16.33
CA ARG A 200 21.91 -14.47 17.73
C ARG A 200 20.73 -14.46 18.69
#